data_cc823d42cf546021e0ec53e64d4a8668
#
_entry.id   cc823d42cf546021e0ec53e64d4a8668
#
_cell.length_a   1.000
_cell.length_b   1.000
_cell.length_c   1.000
_cell.angle_alpha   90.00
_cell.angle_beta   90.00
_cell.angle_gamma   90.00
#
_symmetry.space_group_name_H-M   'P 1'
#
loop_
_entity.id
_entity.type
_entity.pdbx_description
1 polymer ?
#
loop_
_entity_poly.entity_id
_entity_poly.type
_entity_poly.pdbx_seq_one_letter_code
_entity_poly.pdbx_strand_id
1 'polypeptide(L)'
;MNSSSPENPNGKKYSPVFIYSAIVVAIVVLLGAFLPEQFNYVTNNIKMWITEKLGWYYLILTTIIVFFCIFLIFSPIGKLKLGKPNDKPEFNTISWFAMLFSAGMGIGLVFYGAAEPMAHFATPPTADPKTTEAYTEALRSTFFHWGFHAWAVYGVVALALAYSQFRKGEPGLLSRTLRPLLGDKVEGPIGIFIDVLSVFATIVGVAVSLGMGALQINGGLHYLFNVPNNTFVQAIIIIVVTILFIASAWSGLSKGIQYLSNLNIGLGTILMVAALIVGPTVLILNMLTSSTGSLLNTFLFNSFDTAALNPQKREWMSSWTLYYWGWWLSWSPFVGVFIARVSKGRSIREFISGVLLAPAIVSFVWFSVFGVLGIETGKKHKEIFDMTPETQLFGVFNHVPFGIVLSLIALLLIASFFITSADSATFVLGMQTTFGSLNPSSMVKVVWGISQALIAFVLLLAGGGNGAEALNAIQSAAIISAFPFSFVVILMMVSFYKDANQERKFLGLTLTPNKHRLQEYIKSQQEDYESDILEKRQSRRNIEKKDN
;
A
#
# COMPACT_ATOMS: atom_id res chain seq x y z
N MET A 1 -6.88 -28.80 -6.08
CA MET A 1 -6.31 -28.63 -7.42
C MET A 1 -4.81 -28.45 -7.26
N ASN A 2 -4.03 -29.47 -7.61
CA ASN A 2 -2.57 -29.40 -7.63
C ASN A 2 -2.16 -28.47 -8.78
N SER A 3 -1.94 -27.20 -8.49
CA SER A 3 -1.19 -26.35 -9.38
C SER A 3 0.27 -26.71 -9.17
N SER A 4 0.86 -27.40 -10.13
CA SER A 4 2.31 -27.55 -10.24
C SER A 4 2.92 -26.16 -10.05
N SER A 5 3.75 -26.00 -9.01
CA SER A 5 4.63 -24.84 -8.87
C SER A 5 5.38 -24.68 -10.20
N PRO A 6 5.55 -23.43 -10.72
CA PRO A 6 6.39 -23.24 -11.88
C PRO A 6 7.75 -23.85 -11.57
N GLU A 7 8.08 -24.90 -12.31
CA GLU A 7 9.34 -25.61 -12.13
C GLU A 7 10.47 -24.60 -12.33
N ASN A 8 11.40 -24.62 -11.39
CA ASN A 8 12.65 -23.88 -11.48
C ASN A 8 13.36 -24.32 -12.79
N PRO A 9 13.38 -23.51 -13.86
CA PRO A 9 13.85 -23.95 -15.17
C PRO A 9 15.34 -24.35 -15.20
N ASN A 10 16.07 -24.12 -14.10
CA ASN A 10 17.50 -24.37 -14.02
C ASN A 10 17.96 -25.14 -12.75
N GLY A 11 17.05 -25.71 -11.96
CA GLY A 11 17.40 -26.42 -10.71
C GLY A 11 18.11 -25.58 -9.64
N LYS A 12 18.16 -24.24 -9.79
CA LYS A 12 18.85 -23.33 -8.86
C LYS A 12 18.02 -23.17 -7.57
N LYS A 13 18.69 -23.31 -6.44
CA LYS A 13 18.07 -23.20 -5.11
C LYS A 13 17.46 -21.82 -4.84
N TYR A 14 18.01 -20.75 -5.41
CA TYR A 14 17.56 -19.36 -5.26
C TYR A 14 17.46 -18.65 -6.62
N SER A 15 16.48 -17.74 -6.75
CA SER A 15 16.37 -16.93 -7.95
C SER A 15 17.44 -15.83 -8.01
N PRO A 16 17.84 -15.35 -9.19
CA PRO A 16 18.72 -14.19 -9.31
C PRO A 16 18.14 -12.95 -8.61
N VAL A 17 16.83 -12.76 -8.65
CA VAL A 17 16.14 -11.65 -7.98
C VAL A 17 16.37 -11.71 -6.46
N PHE A 18 16.29 -12.90 -5.84
CA PHE A 18 16.58 -13.08 -4.43
C PHE A 18 18.00 -12.63 -4.08
N ILE A 19 18.99 -13.10 -4.85
CA ILE A 19 20.41 -12.82 -4.57
C ILE A 19 20.70 -11.33 -4.70
N TYR A 20 20.31 -10.70 -5.81
CA TYR A 20 20.59 -9.27 -6.03
C TYR A 20 19.83 -8.39 -5.04
N SER A 21 18.58 -8.69 -4.75
CA SER A 21 17.81 -7.94 -3.75
C SER A 21 18.40 -8.08 -2.34
N ALA A 22 18.84 -9.27 -1.96
CA ALA A 22 19.49 -9.50 -0.66
C ALA A 22 20.80 -8.72 -0.53
N ILE A 23 21.60 -8.64 -1.61
CA ILE A 23 22.84 -7.83 -1.64
C ILE A 23 22.51 -6.34 -1.46
N VAL A 24 21.53 -5.80 -2.22
CA VAL A 24 21.13 -4.39 -2.11
C VAL A 24 20.66 -4.07 -0.69
N VAL A 25 19.82 -4.92 -0.12
CA VAL A 25 19.32 -4.76 1.26
C VAL A 25 20.46 -4.84 2.27
N ALA A 26 21.38 -5.79 2.12
CA ALA A 26 22.53 -5.91 3.01
C ALA A 26 23.41 -4.65 2.98
N ILE A 27 23.65 -4.07 1.81
CA ILE A 27 24.40 -2.81 1.67
C ILE A 27 23.69 -1.68 2.41
N VAL A 28 22.38 -1.50 2.22
CA VAL A 28 21.58 -0.46 2.90
C VAL A 28 21.63 -0.64 4.42
N VAL A 29 21.44 -1.86 4.91
CA VAL A 29 21.50 -2.17 6.35
C VAL A 29 22.88 -1.91 6.94
N LEU A 30 23.95 -2.34 6.25
CA LEU A 30 25.33 -2.12 6.72
C LEU A 30 25.68 -0.63 6.76
N LEU A 31 25.35 0.12 5.71
CA LEU A 31 25.60 1.56 5.67
C LEU A 31 24.86 2.29 6.80
N GLY A 32 23.59 2.00 6.99
CA GLY A 32 22.81 2.65 8.03
C GLY A 32 23.18 2.20 9.46
N ALA A 33 23.63 0.95 9.66
CA ALA A 33 24.02 0.47 10.97
C ALA A 33 25.40 0.99 11.40
N PHE A 34 26.38 1.04 10.49
CA PHE A 34 27.74 1.44 10.81
C PHE A 34 28.04 2.92 10.57
N LEU A 35 27.25 3.60 9.74
CA LEU A 35 27.41 5.00 9.35
C LEU A 35 26.08 5.76 9.42
N PRO A 36 25.35 5.74 10.55
CA PRO A 36 23.97 6.26 10.63
C PRO A 36 23.88 7.76 10.31
N GLU A 37 24.83 8.57 10.77
CA GLU A 37 24.83 10.02 10.50
C GLU A 37 25.07 10.32 9.02
N GLN A 38 26.05 9.67 8.39
CA GLN A 38 26.33 9.81 6.96
C GLN A 38 25.17 9.27 6.11
N PHE A 39 24.59 8.17 6.53
CA PHE A 39 23.41 7.59 5.88
C PHE A 39 22.24 8.58 5.91
N ASN A 40 21.93 9.17 7.07
CA ASN A 40 20.89 10.18 7.20
C ASN A 40 21.20 11.43 6.37
N TYR A 41 22.42 11.92 6.41
CA TYR A 41 22.84 13.09 5.62
C TYR A 41 22.67 12.85 4.10
N VAL A 42 23.13 11.71 3.59
CA VAL A 42 23.04 11.38 2.17
C VAL A 42 21.59 11.17 1.74
N THR A 43 20.81 10.40 2.50
CA THR A 43 19.39 10.14 2.18
C THR A 43 18.55 11.41 2.24
N ASN A 44 18.78 12.27 3.22
CA ASN A 44 18.07 13.55 3.31
C ASN A 44 18.42 14.48 2.12
N ASN A 45 19.68 14.56 1.72
CA ASN A 45 20.08 15.34 0.54
C ASN A 45 19.46 14.79 -0.76
N ILE A 46 19.40 13.46 -0.92
CA ILE A 46 18.75 12.85 -2.08
C ILE A 46 17.23 13.17 -2.05
N LYS A 47 16.57 13.05 -0.88
CA LYS A 47 15.18 13.43 -0.72
C LYS A 47 14.95 14.90 -1.11
N MET A 48 15.75 15.83 -0.58
CA MET A 48 15.63 17.26 -0.90
C MET A 48 15.80 17.49 -2.40
N TRP A 49 16.80 16.89 -3.02
CA TRP A 49 17.01 17.01 -4.46
C TRP A 49 15.80 16.49 -5.25
N ILE A 50 15.24 15.32 -4.89
CA ILE A 50 14.05 14.76 -5.55
C ILE A 50 12.85 15.71 -5.36
N THR A 51 12.58 16.16 -4.15
CA THR A 51 11.40 16.98 -3.87
C THR A 51 11.49 18.38 -4.48
N GLU A 52 12.69 18.99 -4.50
CA GLU A 52 12.89 20.30 -5.11
C GLU A 52 12.91 20.26 -6.64
N LYS A 53 13.56 19.27 -7.23
CA LYS A 53 13.78 19.21 -8.70
C LYS A 53 12.69 18.42 -9.42
N LEU A 54 12.13 17.40 -8.77
CA LEU A 54 11.21 16.44 -9.37
C LEU A 54 9.84 16.37 -8.64
N GLY A 55 9.56 17.28 -7.72
CA GLY A 55 8.25 17.34 -7.05
C GLY A 55 7.09 17.45 -8.05
N TRP A 56 7.24 18.26 -9.10
CA TRP A 56 6.28 18.37 -10.20
C TRP A 56 6.03 17.03 -10.91
N TYR A 57 7.06 16.19 -11.04
CA TYR A 57 6.93 14.86 -11.65
C TYR A 57 6.02 13.95 -10.83
N TYR A 58 6.21 13.90 -9.50
CA TYR A 58 5.36 13.09 -8.62
C TYR A 58 3.90 13.54 -8.67
N LEU A 59 3.64 14.86 -8.68
CA LEU A 59 2.28 15.40 -8.78
C LEU A 59 1.62 15.01 -10.10
N ILE A 60 2.31 15.22 -11.22
CA ILE A 60 1.78 14.88 -12.54
C ILE A 60 1.57 13.36 -12.66
N LEU A 61 2.54 12.55 -12.24
CA LEU A 61 2.44 11.10 -12.32
C LEU A 61 1.22 10.57 -11.58
N THR A 62 1.07 10.93 -10.30
CA THR A 62 -0.05 10.41 -9.49
C THR A 62 -1.38 10.92 -10.00
N THR A 63 -1.44 12.14 -10.52
CA THR A 63 -2.63 12.70 -11.16
C THR A 63 -2.97 11.96 -12.46
N ILE A 64 -1.99 11.67 -13.31
CA ILE A 64 -2.20 10.86 -14.53
C ILE A 64 -2.71 9.47 -14.17
N ILE A 65 -2.21 8.87 -13.09
CA ILE A 65 -2.69 7.57 -12.61
C ILE A 65 -4.18 7.64 -12.24
N VAL A 66 -4.62 8.69 -11.53
CA VAL A 66 -6.04 8.88 -11.21
C VAL A 66 -6.88 9.03 -12.49
N PHE A 67 -6.46 9.87 -13.44
CA PHE A 67 -7.17 10.04 -14.70
C PHE A 67 -7.19 8.77 -15.54
N PHE A 68 -6.12 7.99 -15.53
CA PHE A 68 -6.08 6.69 -16.19
C PHE A 68 -7.11 5.72 -15.59
N CYS A 69 -7.22 5.66 -14.27
CA CYS A 69 -8.26 4.89 -13.62
C CYS A 69 -9.67 5.35 -14.00
N ILE A 70 -9.93 6.66 -13.98
CA ILE A 70 -11.22 7.24 -14.40
C ILE A 70 -11.51 6.90 -15.86
N PHE A 71 -10.52 7.06 -16.74
CA PHE A 71 -10.64 6.68 -18.16
C PHE A 71 -11.04 5.21 -18.32
N LEU A 72 -10.42 4.30 -17.57
CA LEU A 72 -10.75 2.87 -17.64
C LEU A 72 -12.18 2.56 -17.20
N ILE A 73 -12.71 3.26 -16.18
CA ILE A 73 -14.10 3.10 -15.72
C ILE A 73 -15.08 3.39 -16.87
N PHE A 74 -14.86 4.46 -17.63
CA PHE A 74 -15.78 4.90 -18.68
C PHE A 74 -15.47 4.29 -20.05
N SER A 75 -14.28 3.72 -20.25
CA SER A 75 -13.87 3.11 -21.51
C SER A 75 -14.48 1.72 -21.75
N PRO A 76 -14.49 1.24 -23.00
CA PRO A 76 -14.86 -0.15 -23.30
C PRO A 76 -13.93 -1.18 -22.64
N ILE A 77 -12.68 -0.83 -22.34
CA ILE A 77 -11.73 -1.69 -21.61
C ILE A 77 -12.30 -2.08 -20.25
N GLY A 78 -13.05 -1.20 -19.60
CA GLY A 78 -13.72 -1.47 -18.33
C GLY A 78 -14.65 -2.68 -18.32
N LYS A 79 -15.07 -3.18 -19.48
CA LYS A 79 -15.91 -4.39 -19.60
C LYS A 79 -15.11 -5.68 -19.57
N LEU A 80 -13.79 -5.65 -19.76
CA LEU A 80 -12.93 -6.81 -19.66
C LEU A 80 -12.92 -7.33 -18.22
N LYS A 81 -12.83 -8.65 -18.05
CA LYS A 81 -12.74 -9.30 -16.74
C LYS A 81 -11.29 -9.59 -16.37
N LEU A 82 -11.00 -9.51 -15.09
CA LEU A 82 -9.75 -9.98 -14.47
C LEU A 82 -9.82 -11.49 -14.27
N GLY A 83 -9.71 -12.23 -15.36
CA GLY A 83 -9.88 -13.66 -15.46
C GLY A 83 -10.47 -14.07 -16.80
N LYS A 84 -10.92 -15.32 -16.90
CA LYS A 84 -11.63 -15.81 -18.08
C LYS A 84 -12.98 -15.10 -18.24
N PRO A 85 -13.55 -15.03 -19.47
CA PRO A 85 -14.82 -14.32 -19.71
C PRO A 85 -15.97 -14.78 -18.82
N ASN A 86 -16.00 -16.07 -18.46
CA ASN A 86 -17.05 -16.68 -17.66
C ASN A 86 -16.74 -16.73 -16.16
N ASP A 87 -15.55 -16.29 -15.73
CA ASP A 87 -15.19 -16.30 -14.32
C ASP A 87 -16.15 -15.39 -13.54
N LYS A 88 -16.57 -15.88 -12.37
CA LYS A 88 -17.33 -15.12 -11.40
C LYS A 88 -16.39 -14.60 -10.31
N PRO A 89 -16.71 -13.46 -9.66
CA PRO A 89 -15.95 -13.01 -8.51
C PRO A 89 -15.88 -14.11 -7.43
N GLU A 90 -14.67 -14.34 -6.90
CA GLU A 90 -14.43 -15.35 -5.86
C GLU A 90 -15.07 -14.93 -4.52
N PHE A 91 -15.12 -13.62 -4.27
CA PHE A 91 -15.66 -13.03 -3.05
C PHE A 91 -16.89 -12.17 -3.36
N ASN A 92 -17.88 -12.17 -2.46
CA ASN A 92 -18.98 -11.22 -2.55
C ASN A 92 -18.48 -9.77 -2.37
N THR A 93 -19.28 -8.78 -2.78
CA THR A 93 -18.85 -7.38 -2.82
C THR A 93 -18.50 -6.81 -1.44
N ILE A 94 -19.25 -7.16 -0.40
CA ILE A 94 -19.00 -6.66 0.97
C ILE A 94 -17.68 -7.21 1.52
N SER A 95 -17.47 -8.52 1.40
CA SER A 95 -16.21 -9.16 1.82
C SER A 95 -15.02 -8.64 1.04
N TRP A 96 -15.21 -8.38 -0.26
CA TRP A 96 -14.17 -7.80 -1.09
C TRP A 96 -13.81 -6.38 -0.66
N PHE A 97 -14.77 -5.51 -0.37
CA PHE A 97 -14.51 -4.16 0.17
C PHE A 97 -13.78 -4.20 1.51
N ALA A 98 -14.16 -5.11 2.40
CA ALA A 98 -13.45 -5.32 3.67
C ALA A 98 -11.99 -5.75 3.45
N MET A 99 -11.74 -6.64 2.49
CA MET A 99 -10.38 -7.07 2.12
C MET A 99 -9.57 -5.95 1.46
N LEU A 100 -10.18 -5.12 0.59
CA LEU A 100 -9.51 -3.95 0.01
C LEU A 100 -9.06 -2.99 1.11
N PHE A 101 -9.95 -2.67 2.05
CA PHE A 101 -9.62 -1.81 3.17
C PHE A 101 -8.49 -2.39 4.02
N SER A 102 -8.58 -3.67 4.38
CA SER A 102 -7.55 -4.35 5.17
C SER A 102 -6.18 -4.41 4.49
N ALA A 103 -6.15 -4.45 3.15
CA ALA A 103 -4.91 -4.52 2.38
C ALA A 103 -4.09 -3.22 2.38
N GLY A 104 -4.78 -2.08 2.33
CA GLY A 104 -4.12 -0.77 2.20
C GLY A 104 -4.15 0.06 3.47
N MET A 105 -4.78 -0.43 4.53
CA MET A 105 -4.88 0.26 5.81
C MET A 105 -4.08 -0.50 6.87
N GLY A 106 -3.18 0.21 7.49
CA GLY A 106 -2.28 -0.35 8.49
C GLY A 106 -1.94 0.69 9.57
N ILE A 107 -0.74 0.59 10.09
CA ILE A 107 -0.19 1.43 11.15
C ILE A 107 -0.36 2.92 10.84
N GLY A 108 -0.11 3.34 9.59
CA GLY A 108 -0.18 4.74 9.18
C GLY A 108 -1.55 5.39 9.42
N LEU A 109 -2.64 4.64 9.27
CA LEU A 109 -3.99 5.15 9.54
C LEU A 109 -4.17 5.55 11.01
N VAL A 110 -3.63 4.75 11.93
CA VAL A 110 -3.69 5.05 13.37
C VAL A 110 -2.68 6.13 13.73
N PHE A 111 -1.47 6.07 13.15
CA PHE A 111 -0.40 7.02 13.38
C PHE A 111 -0.83 8.44 13.03
N TYR A 112 -1.37 8.62 11.83
CA TYR A 112 -1.76 9.93 11.31
C TYR A 112 -3.23 10.31 11.59
N GLY A 113 -4.02 9.43 12.21
CA GLY A 113 -5.46 9.64 12.40
C GLY A 113 -5.83 10.98 13.05
N ALA A 114 -5.16 11.34 14.12
CA ALA A 114 -5.27 12.65 14.76
C ALA A 114 -4.11 13.57 14.36
N ALA A 115 -2.89 13.04 14.24
CA ALA A 115 -1.67 13.81 14.08
C ALA A 115 -1.66 14.66 12.79
N GLU A 116 -2.07 14.12 11.65
CA GLU A 116 -2.06 14.86 10.39
C GLU A 116 -3.09 16.00 10.35
N PRO A 117 -4.39 15.78 10.66
CA PRO A 117 -5.34 16.88 10.73
C PRO A 117 -4.94 17.96 11.74
N MET A 118 -4.39 17.58 12.89
CA MET A 118 -3.90 18.53 13.89
C MET A 118 -2.70 19.33 13.39
N ALA A 119 -1.75 18.68 12.71
CA ALA A 119 -0.60 19.36 12.12
C ALA A 119 -1.02 20.36 11.04
N HIS A 120 -1.95 19.99 10.16
CA HIS A 120 -2.47 20.89 9.13
C HIS A 120 -3.32 22.01 9.69
N PHE A 121 -4.01 21.81 10.79
CA PHE A 121 -4.72 22.88 11.50
C PHE A 121 -3.76 23.86 12.16
N ALA A 122 -2.67 23.36 12.75
CA ALA A 122 -1.66 24.20 13.39
C ALA A 122 -0.74 24.90 12.38
N THR A 123 -0.46 24.25 11.25
CA THR A 123 0.46 24.75 10.21
C THR A 123 -0.13 24.45 8.82
N PRO A 124 -1.20 25.16 8.42
CA PRO A 124 -1.88 24.92 7.14
C PRO A 124 -1.02 25.41 5.96
N PRO A 125 -1.20 24.84 4.76
CA PRO A 125 -0.43 25.26 3.58
C PRO A 125 -0.83 26.64 3.03
N THR A 126 -2.06 27.11 3.26
CA THR A 126 -2.55 28.38 2.67
C THR A 126 -3.34 29.25 3.61
N ALA A 127 -4.12 28.69 4.53
CA ALA A 127 -4.91 29.46 5.49
C ALA A 127 -4.05 30.01 6.64
N ASP A 128 -4.59 30.95 7.40
CA ASP A 128 -3.98 31.36 8.66
C ASP A 128 -4.11 30.25 9.71
N PRO A 129 -3.06 29.99 10.52
CA PRO A 129 -3.06 28.92 11.52
C PRO A 129 -4.22 29.01 12.51
N LYS A 130 -4.82 27.85 12.80
CA LYS A 130 -5.87 27.69 13.84
C LYS A 130 -7.16 28.49 13.59
N THR A 131 -7.43 28.85 12.33
CA THR A 131 -8.69 29.50 11.89
C THR A 131 -9.74 28.48 11.45
N THR A 132 -10.94 28.94 11.15
CA THR A 132 -12.01 28.11 10.57
C THR A 132 -11.62 27.60 9.18
N GLU A 133 -10.93 28.42 8.40
CA GLU A 133 -10.41 28.08 7.08
C GLU A 133 -9.35 26.97 7.20
N ALA A 134 -8.42 27.11 8.17
CA ALA A 134 -7.41 26.09 8.47
C ALA A 134 -8.04 24.76 8.89
N TYR A 135 -9.18 24.78 9.57
CA TYR A 135 -9.89 23.57 9.97
C TYR A 135 -10.40 22.78 8.75
N THR A 136 -11.07 23.46 7.84
CA THR A 136 -11.56 22.83 6.59
C THR A 136 -10.38 22.38 5.73
N GLU A 137 -9.33 23.20 5.64
CA GLU A 137 -8.11 22.88 4.88
C GLU A 137 -7.39 21.66 5.47
N ALA A 138 -7.35 21.52 6.79
CA ALA A 138 -6.71 20.38 7.45
C ALA A 138 -7.33 19.04 7.04
N LEU A 139 -8.64 18.89 7.16
CA LEU A 139 -9.32 17.68 6.76
C LEU A 139 -9.32 17.47 5.24
N ARG A 140 -9.49 18.53 4.45
CA ARG A 140 -9.39 18.47 2.98
C ARG A 140 -8.03 17.93 2.54
N SER A 141 -6.94 18.45 3.11
CA SER A 141 -5.57 18.01 2.79
C SER A 141 -5.34 16.55 3.19
N THR A 142 -5.81 16.16 4.35
CA THR A 142 -5.75 14.77 4.81
C THR A 142 -6.54 13.85 3.86
N PHE A 143 -7.75 14.22 3.47
CA PHE A 143 -8.54 13.45 2.50
C PHE A 143 -7.87 13.36 1.13
N PHE A 144 -7.17 14.43 0.71
CA PHE A 144 -6.40 14.46 -0.53
C PHE A 144 -5.26 13.44 -0.49
N HIS A 145 -4.55 13.33 0.62
CA HIS A 145 -3.44 12.41 0.80
C HIS A 145 -3.87 10.94 0.90
N TRP A 146 -4.98 10.65 1.57
CA TRP A 146 -5.46 9.28 1.86
C TRP A 146 -6.61 8.80 0.98
N GLY A 147 -7.01 9.62 0.02
CA GLY A 147 -8.12 9.36 -0.88
C GLY A 147 -7.71 8.79 -2.23
N PHE A 148 -8.22 9.40 -3.29
CA PHE A 148 -8.19 8.86 -4.65
C PHE A 148 -6.78 8.62 -5.20
N HIS A 149 -5.80 9.49 -4.91
CA HIS A 149 -4.43 9.33 -5.40
C HIS A 149 -3.77 8.05 -4.85
N ALA A 150 -3.87 7.82 -3.55
CA ALA A 150 -3.34 6.61 -2.91
C ALA A 150 -3.92 5.33 -3.55
N TRP A 151 -5.24 5.30 -3.63
CA TRP A 151 -5.94 4.11 -4.12
C TRP A 151 -5.82 3.93 -5.64
N ALA A 152 -5.63 4.99 -6.40
CA ALA A 152 -5.31 4.90 -7.83
C ALA A 152 -3.94 4.27 -8.06
N VAL A 153 -2.93 4.67 -7.29
CA VAL A 153 -1.57 4.08 -7.36
C VAL A 153 -1.61 2.59 -7.08
N TYR A 154 -2.28 2.18 -5.99
CA TYR A 154 -2.46 0.76 -5.69
C TYR A 154 -3.29 0.04 -6.75
N GLY A 155 -4.35 0.67 -7.21
CA GLY A 155 -5.27 0.13 -8.20
C GLY A 155 -4.59 -0.17 -9.54
N VAL A 156 -3.72 0.70 -10.03
CA VAL A 156 -3.02 0.50 -11.30
C VAL A 156 -2.04 -0.67 -11.23
N VAL A 157 -1.25 -0.77 -10.16
CA VAL A 157 -0.32 -1.88 -9.98
C VAL A 157 -1.09 -3.21 -9.84
N ALA A 158 -2.15 -3.21 -9.02
CA ALA A 158 -3.00 -4.38 -8.84
C ALA A 158 -3.73 -4.79 -10.13
N LEU A 159 -4.19 -3.81 -10.92
CA LEU A 159 -4.85 -4.05 -12.21
C LEU A 159 -3.92 -4.75 -13.19
N ALA A 160 -2.70 -4.21 -13.36
CA ALA A 160 -1.72 -4.78 -14.26
C ALA A 160 -1.34 -6.22 -13.85
N LEU A 161 -1.14 -6.46 -12.56
CA LEU A 161 -0.88 -7.78 -12.01
C LEU A 161 -2.06 -8.74 -12.22
N ALA A 162 -3.27 -8.35 -11.83
CA ALA A 162 -4.44 -9.20 -11.95
C ALA A 162 -4.76 -9.56 -13.41
N TYR A 163 -4.62 -8.60 -14.32
CA TYR A 163 -4.82 -8.81 -15.74
C TYR A 163 -3.75 -9.75 -16.31
N SER A 164 -2.47 -9.50 -16.03
CA SER A 164 -1.37 -10.36 -16.47
C SER A 164 -1.51 -11.78 -15.93
N GLN A 165 -1.79 -11.94 -14.63
CA GLN A 165 -1.85 -13.23 -13.97
C GLN A 165 -3.12 -14.02 -14.32
N PHE A 166 -4.29 -13.41 -14.17
CA PHE A 166 -5.55 -14.17 -14.26
C PHE A 166 -6.12 -14.21 -15.68
N ARG A 167 -5.82 -13.18 -16.50
CA ARG A 167 -6.29 -13.13 -17.88
C ARG A 167 -5.32 -13.72 -18.88
N LYS A 168 -4.01 -13.44 -18.70
CA LYS A 168 -2.96 -13.88 -19.62
C LYS A 168 -2.22 -15.13 -19.15
N GLY A 169 -2.39 -15.56 -17.89
CA GLY A 169 -1.77 -16.77 -17.34
C GLY A 169 -0.29 -16.62 -17.00
N GLU A 170 0.21 -15.37 -16.90
CA GLU A 170 1.59 -15.09 -16.53
C GLU A 170 1.82 -15.34 -15.03
N PRO A 171 3.07 -15.63 -14.61
CA PRO A 171 3.42 -15.62 -13.19
C PRO A 171 3.11 -14.28 -12.53
N GLY A 172 2.79 -14.28 -11.23
CA GLY A 172 2.46 -13.08 -10.44
C GLY A 172 3.67 -12.18 -10.13
N LEU A 173 4.50 -11.87 -11.13
CA LEU A 173 5.67 -11.00 -11.04
C LEU A 173 5.41 -9.66 -11.73
N LEU A 174 5.99 -8.58 -11.19
CA LEU A 174 5.80 -7.26 -11.79
C LEU A 174 6.45 -7.15 -13.17
N SER A 175 7.62 -7.76 -13.37
CA SER A 175 8.27 -7.82 -14.68
C SER A 175 7.37 -8.42 -15.77
N ARG A 176 6.56 -9.42 -15.41
CA ARG A 176 5.67 -10.11 -16.37
C ARG A 176 4.54 -9.23 -16.88
N THR A 177 4.13 -8.23 -16.11
CA THR A 177 3.13 -7.23 -16.56
C THR A 177 3.63 -6.42 -17.76
N LEU A 178 4.94 -6.40 -18.01
CA LEU A 178 5.59 -5.67 -19.10
C LEU A 178 5.82 -6.51 -20.36
N ARG A 179 5.41 -7.79 -20.39
CA ARG A 179 5.55 -8.66 -21.56
C ARG A 179 4.95 -8.05 -22.84
N PRO A 180 3.81 -7.37 -22.83
CA PRO A 180 3.25 -6.70 -24.02
C PRO A 180 4.16 -5.63 -24.64
N LEU A 181 5.08 -5.03 -23.86
CA LEU A 181 6.05 -4.05 -24.34
C LEU A 181 7.41 -4.65 -24.64
N LEU A 182 7.90 -5.53 -23.79
CA LEU A 182 9.28 -6.02 -23.80
C LEU A 182 9.43 -7.43 -24.40
N GLY A 183 8.31 -8.14 -24.65
CA GLY A 183 8.33 -9.52 -25.12
C GLY A 183 9.09 -10.42 -24.13
N ASP A 184 9.88 -11.36 -24.65
CA ASP A 184 10.63 -12.33 -23.84
C ASP A 184 11.80 -11.73 -23.06
N LYS A 185 12.14 -10.45 -23.28
CA LYS A 185 13.16 -9.74 -22.49
C LYS A 185 12.79 -9.65 -21.00
N VAL A 186 11.51 -9.80 -20.65
CA VAL A 186 11.05 -9.89 -19.24
C VAL A 186 11.55 -11.12 -18.51
N GLU A 187 12.04 -12.14 -19.22
CA GLU A 187 12.63 -13.35 -18.64
C GLU A 187 14.14 -13.23 -18.41
N GLY A 188 14.75 -12.23 -19.01
CA GLY A 188 16.19 -11.95 -18.96
C GLY A 188 16.58 -10.89 -17.91
N PRO A 189 17.77 -10.29 -18.08
CA PRO A 189 18.32 -9.31 -17.13
C PRO A 189 17.42 -8.10 -16.88
N ILE A 190 16.65 -7.66 -17.89
CA ILE A 190 15.72 -6.52 -17.74
C ILE A 190 14.59 -6.89 -16.77
N GLY A 191 14.02 -8.09 -16.91
CA GLY A 191 12.99 -8.56 -15.98
C GLY A 191 13.51 -8.71 -14.56
N ILE A 192 14.72 -9.26 -14.39
CA ILE A 192 15.41 -9.36 -13.09
C ILE A 192 15.58 -7.97 -12.47
N PHE A 193 16.05 -6.98 -13.23
CA PHE A 193 16.21 -5.62 -12.74
C PHE A 193 14.90 -4.99 -12.28
N ILE A 194 13.80 -5.16 -13.05
CA ILE A 194 12.47 -4.68 -12.69
C ILE A 194 11.98 -5.33 -11.40
N ASP A 195 12.14 -6.65 -11.27
CA ASP A 195 11.70 -7.36 -10.07
C ASP A 195 12.56 -6.99 -8.84
N VAL A 196 13.87 -6.73 -9.00
CA VAL A 196 14.74 -6.22 -7.92
C VAL A 196 14.30 -4.83 -7.47
N LEU A 197 13.96 -3.92 -8.39
CA LEU A 197 13.40 -2.61 -8.05
C LEU A 197 12.07 -2.75 -7.28
N SER A 198 11.23 -3.68 -7.69
CA SER A 198 9.95 -3.96 -7.03
C SER A 198 10.13 -4.51 -5.63
N VAL A 199 11.06 -5.43 -5.43
CA VAL A 199 11.42 -5.96 -4.10
C VAL A 199 11.99 -4.85 -3.22
N PHE A 200 12.87 -4.00 -3.76
CA PHE A 200 13.44 -2.88 -3.03
C PHE A 200 12.37 -1.87 -2.59
N ALA A 201 11.48 -1.46 -3.50
CA ALA A 201 10.35 -0.60 -3.15
C ALA A 201 9.46 -1.25 -2.08
N THR A 202 9.11 -2.53 -2.24
CA THR A 202 8.30 -3.28 -1.28
C THR A 202 8.93 -3.28 0.12
N ILE A 203 10.19 -3.68 0.23
CA ILE A 203 10.82 -3.86 1.55
C ILE A 203 11.03 -2.52 2.27
N VAL A 204 11.41 -1.48 1.53
CA VAL A 204 11.56 -0.13 2.10
C VAL A 204 10.20 0.44 2.48
N GLY A 205 9.19 0.35 1.61
CA GLY A 205 7.84 0.83 1.90
C GLY A 205 7.22 0.17 3.13
N VAL A 206 7.41 -1.13 3.31
CA VAL A 206 6.96 -1.86 4.51
C VAL A 206 7.77 -1.44 5.74
N ALA A 207 9.09 -1.34 5.62
CA ALA A 207 9.95 -0.91 6.73
C ALA A 207 9.61 0.51 7.23
N VAL A 208 9.17 1.41 6.36
CA VAL A 208 8.61 2.73 6.70
C VAL A 208 7.43 2.57 7.67
N SER A 209 6.48 1.68 7.37
CA SER A 209 5.32 1.43 8.23
C SER A 209 5.72 0.76 9.54
N LEU A 210 6.68 -0.16 9.51
CA LEU A 210 7.18 -0.83 10.72
C LEU A 210 7.93 0.15 11.63
N GLY A 211 8.72 1.07 11.07
CA GLY A 211 9.39 2.13 11.81
C GLY A 211 8.39 3.05 12.53
N MET A 212 7.36 3.50 11.82
CA MET A 212 6.28 4.29 12.43
C MET A 212 5.54 3.51 13.52
N GLY A 213 5.29 2.23 13.31
CA GLY A 213 4.67 1.36 14.31
C GLY A 213 5.50 1.25 15.59
N ALA A 214 6.81 1.07 15.46
CA ALA A 214 7.71 1.01 16.61
C ALA A 214 7.75 2.34 17.37
N LEU A 215 7.80 3.48 16.65
CA LEU A 215 7.70 4.81 17.25
C LEU A 215 6.39 4.96 18.03
N GLN A 216 5.27 4.63 17.43
CA GLN A 216 3.95 4.83 18.03
C GLN A 216 3.67 3.88 19.20
N ILE A 217 4.11 2.62 19.12
CA ILE A 217 4.01 1.68 20.26
C ILE A 217 4.86 2.21 21.41
N ASN A 218 6.11 2.64 21.14
CA ASN A 218 6.96 3.20 22.18
C ASN A 218 6.37 4.48 22.78
N GLY A 219 5.88 5.40 21.94
CA GLY A 219 5.19 6.62 22.38
C GLY A 219 3.97 6.34 23.26
N GLY A 220 3.14 5.37 22.89
CA GLY A 220 1.99 4.94 23.67
C GLY A 220 2.37 4.28 25.01
N LEU A 221 3.40 3.41 25.02
CA LEU A 221 3.92 2.82 26.24
C LEU A 221 4.55 3.85 27.17
N HIS A 222 5.26 4.85 26.60
CA HIS A 222 5.78 5.96 27.37
C HIS A 222 4.64 6.75 28.02
N TYR A 223 3.63 7.11 27.24
CA TYR A 223 2.51 7.93 27.68
C TYR A 223 1.68 7.23 28.78
N LEU A 224 1.41 5.93 28.63
CA LEU A 224 0.55 5.19 29.57
C LEU A 224 1.30 4.62 30.77
N PHE A 225 2.56 4.21 30.59
CA PHE A 225 3.29 3.42 31.58
C PHE A 225 4.67 3.99 31.93
N ASN A 226 5.00 5.21 31.46
CA ASN A 226 6.31 5.86 31.67
C ASN A 226 7.51 5.01 31.18
N VAL A 227 7.31 4.12 30.20
CA VAL A 227 8.41 3.41 29.56
C VAL A 227 9.30 4.43 28.82
N PRO A 228 10.64 4.34 28.90
CA PRO A 228 11.51 5.28 28.20
C PRO A 228 11.20 5.36 26.70
N ASN A 229 11.05 6.58 26.14
CA ASN A 229 10.86 6.79 24.70
C ASN A 229 12.24 7.00 24.06
N ASN A 230 12.84 5.92 23.57
CA ASN A 230 14.17 5.93 22.97
C ASN A 230 14.39 4.77 22.00
N THR A 231 15.47 4.84 21.21
CA THR A 231 15.81 3.84 20.19
C THR A 231 16.02 2.44 20.76
N PHE A 232 16.47 2.32 22.02
CA PHE A 232 16.67 1.00 22.66
C PHE A 232 15.33 0.27 22.87
N VAL A 233 14.32 0.97 23.39
CA VAL A 233 12.98 0.39 23.56
C VAL A 233 12.34 0.09 22.22
N GLN A 234 12.52 0.97 21.22
CA GLN A 234 12.06 0.74 19.86
C GLN A 234 12.69 -0.52 19.24
N ALA A 235 14.00 -0.74 19.48
CA ALA A 235 14.68 -1.97 19.07
C ALA A 235 14.07 -3.22 19.71
N ILE A 236 13.77 -3.18 20.99
CA ILE A 236 13.10 -4.28 21.70
C ILE A 236 11.73 -4.56 21.08
N ILE A 237 10.94 -3.52 20.81
CA ILE A 237 9.61 -3.65 20.17
C ILE A 237 9.77 -4.33 18.81
N ILE A 238 10.70 -3.87 17.97
CA ILE A 238 10.95 -4.48 16.66
C ILE A 238 11.36 -5.95 16.81
N ILE A 239 12.25 -6.28 17.73
CA ILE A 239 12.70 -7.67 17.96
C ILE A 239 11.52 -8.55 18.38
N VAL A 240 10.73 -8.12 19.37
CA VAL A 240 9.59 -8.90 19.86
C VAL A 240 8.57 -9.13 18.74
N VAL A 241 8.19 -8.09 18.01
CA VAL A 241 7.23 -8.21 16.92
C VAL A 241 7.80 -9.06 15.78
N THR A 242 9.10 -8.95 15.50
CA THR A 242 9.78 -9.76 14.47
C THR A 242 9.73 -11.25 14.81
N ILE A 243 9.99 -11.61 16.07
CA ILE A 243 9.86 -13.01 16.53
C ILE A 243 8.42 -13.51 16.32
N LEU A 244 7.42 -12.70 16.67
CA LEU A 244 6.01 -13.08 16.55
C LEU A 244 5.59 -13.30 15.10
N PHE A 245 5.90 -12.38 14.17
CA PHE A 245 5.49 -12.55 12.78
C PHE A 245 6.32 -13.60 12.04
N ILE A 246 7.60 -13.79 12.36
CA ILE A 246 8.41 -14.88 11.79
C ILE A 246 7.88 -16.23 12.27
N ALA A 247 7.52 -16.37 13.55
CA ALA A 247 6.90 -17.59 14.06
C ALA A 247 5.57 -17.89 13.33
N SER A 248 4.76 -16.86 13.07
CA SER A 248 3.55 -16.96 12.27
C SER A 248 3.85 -17.41 10.82
N ALA A 249 4.78 -16.74 10.14
CA ALA A 249 5.18 -17.05 8.77
C ALA A 249 5.80 -18.44 8.61
N TRP A 250 6.57 -18.89 9.62
CA TRP A 250 7.21 -20.21 9.63
C TRP A 250 6.19 -21.34 9.83
N SER A 251 5.27 -21.18 10.77
CA SER A 251 4.29 -22.21 11.12
C SER A 251 3.25 -22.45 10.02
N GLY A 252 3.17 -21.59 9.01
CA GLY A 252 2.18 -21.68 7.94
C GLY A 252 0.73 -21.52 8.44
N LEU A 253 0.56 -20.90 9.60
CA LEU A 253 -0.72 -20.67 10.27
C LEU A 253 -1.58 -19.65 9.50
N SER A 254 -2.05 -20.02 8.30
CA SER A 254 -3.02 -19.19 7.54
C SER A 254 -4.25 -18.80 8.38
N LYS A 255 -4.66 -19.64 9.32
CA LYS A 255 -5.73 -19.34 10.28
C LYS A 255 -5.35 -18.25 11.28
N GLY A 256 -4.09 -18.20 11.76
CA GLY A 256 -3.63 -17.18 12.70
C GLY A 256 -3.67 -15.78 12.10
N ILE A 257 -3.20 -15.62 10.87
CA ILE A 257 -3.25 -14.35 10.14
C ILE A 257 -4.69 -13.89 9.91
N GLN A 258 -5.57 -14.82 9.56
CA GLN A 258 -6.99 -14.51 9.39
C GLN A 258 -7.65 -14.03 10.69
N TYR A 259 -7.31 -14.65 11.83
CA TYR A 259 -7.78 -14.19 13.14
C TYR A 259 -7.28 -12.80 13.47
N LEU A 260 -5.99 -12.51 13.29
CA LEU A 260 -5.42 -11.19 13.53
C LEU A 260 -5.99 -10.13 12.60
N SER A 261 -6.22 -10.45 11.32
CA SER A 261 -6.85 -9.52 10.36
C SER A 261 -8.29 -9.20 10.76
N ASN A 262 -9.06 -10.19 11.19
CA ASN A 262 -10.42 -9.97 11.69
C ASN A 262 -10.41 -9.15 13.00
N LEU A 263 -9.45 -9.41 13.88
CA LEU A 263 -9.24 -8.64 15.10
C LEU A 263 -8.93 -7.17 14.78
N ASN A 264 -8.07 -6.90 13.81
CA ASN A 264 -7.75 -5.54 13.37
C ASN A 264 -8.99 -4.77 12.91
N ILE A 265 -9.82 -5.39 12.08
CA ILE A 265 -11.09 -4.78 11.63
C ILE A 265 -12.01 -4.53 12.82
N GLY A 266 -12.13 -5.48 13.73
CA GLY A 266 -12.92 -5.37 14.95
C GLY A 266 -12.44 -4.23 15.86
N LEU A 267 -11.17 -4.24 16.22
CA LEU A 267 -10.55 -3.21 17.07
C LEU A 267 -10.63 -1.82 16.43
N GLY A 268 -10.34 -1.72 15.12
CA GLY A 268 -10.43 -0.46 14.39
C GLY A 268 -11.86 0.09 14.36
N THR A 269 -12.85 -0.77 14.12
CA THR A 269 -14.26 -0.39 14.14
C THR A 269 -14.70 0.05 15.53
N ILE A 270 -14.35 -0.70 16.58
CA ILE A 270 -14.68 -0.35 17.96
C ILE A 270 -14.04 0.99 18.32
N LEU A 271 -12.76 1.18 18.02
CA LEU A 271 -12.05 2.43 18.30
C LEU A 271 -12.69 3.62 17.61
N MET A 272 -13.01 3.47 16.31
CA MET A 272 -13.65 4.54 15.52
C MET A 272 -15.05 4.89 16.03
N VAL A 273 -15.89 3.88 16.32
CA VAL A 273 -17.25 4.10 16.83
C VAL A 273 -17.21 4.70 18.24
N ALA A 274 -16.33 4.23 19.10
CA ALA A 274 -16.18 4.78 20.44
C ALA A 274 -15.70 6.24 20.38
N ALA A 275 -14.70 6.56 19.53
CA ALA A 275 -14.22 7.92 19.33
C ALA A 275 -15.31 8.84 18.74
N LEU A 276 -16.15 8.33 17.83
CA LEU A 276 -17.32 9.06 17.29
C LEU A 276 -18.33 9.39 18.38
N ILE A 277 -18.60 8.47 19.31
CA ILE A 277 -19.58 8.64 20.40
C ILE A 277 -19.07 9.62 21.47
N VAL A 278 -17.79 9.50 21.87
CA VAL A 278 -17.24 10.39 22.92
C VAL A 278 -16.86 11.77 22.37
N GLY A 279 -16.69 11.88 21.06
CA GLY A 279 -16.37 13.11 20.36
C GLY A 279 -17.59 13.98 20.05
N PRO A 280 -17.37 15.14 19.42
CA PRO A 280 -18.45 16.03 18.99
C PRO A 280 -19.11 15.47 17.71
N THR A 281 -19.92 14.43 17.83
CA THR A 281 -20.50 13.62 16.72
C THR A 281 -21.10 14.48 15.61
N VAL A 282 -21.91 15.51 15.95
CA VAL A 282 -22.54 16.37 14.94
C VAL A 282 -21.50 17.16 14.16
N LEU A 283 -20.50 17.70 14.85
CA LEU A 283 -19.40 18.43 14.19
C LEU A 283 -18.58 17.49 13.29
N ILE A 284 -18.29 16.26 13.74
CA ILE A 284 -17.58 15.24 12.94
C ILE A 284 -18.33 15.01 11.62
N LEU A 285 -19.65 14.78 11.65
CA LEU A 285 -20.46 14.54 10.46
C LEU A 285 -20.55 15.77 9.54
N ASN A 286 -20.68 16.97 10.13
CA ASN A 286 -20.66 18.22 9.37
C ASN A 286 -19.32 18.43 8.68
N MET A 287 -18.20 18.21 9.39
CA MET A 287 -16.86 18.37 8.83
C MET A 287 -16.54 17.30 7.78
N LEU A 288 -16.98 16.06 7.95
CA LEU A 288 -16.91 15.02 6.92
C LEU A 288 -17.57 15.50 5.61
N THR A 289 -18.79 16.02 5.73
CA THR A 289 -19.57 16.50 4.57
C THR A 289 -18.89 17.71 3.91
N SER A 290 -18.57 18.74 4.70
CA SER A 290 -17.98 19.99 4.20
C SER A 290 -16.61 19.78 3.59
N SER A 291 -15.74 18.99 4.25
CA SER A 291 -14.38 18.74 3.76
C SER A 291 -14.36 17.84 2.53
N THR A 292 -15.33 16.90 2.40
CA THR A 292 -15.52 16.13 1.16
C THR A 292 -15.92 17.06 0.00
N GLY A 293 -16.87 17.98 0.22
CA GLY A 293 -17.24 18.97 -0.78
C GLY A 293 -16.07 19.89 -1.16
N SER A 294 -15.29 20.33 -0.18
CA SER A 294 -14.07 21.13 -0.40
C SER A 294 -13.01 20.37 -1.19
N LEU A 295 -12.80 19.07 -0.88
CA LEU A 295 -11.90 18.21 -1.64
C LEU A 295 -12.32 18.13 -3.12
N LEU A 296 -13.58 17.82 -3.38
CA LEU A 296 -14.09 17.70 -4.75
C LEU A 296 -13.97 19.02 -5.54
N ASN A 297 -14.24 20.16 -4.89
CA ASN A 297 -14.13 21.47 -5.50
C ASN A 297 -12.68 21.85 -5.85
N THR A 298 -11.71 21.49 -5.01
CA THR A 298 -10.30 21.87 -5.19
C THR A 298 -9.42 20.74 -5.71
N PHE A 299 -9.98 19.58 -6.03
CA PHE A 299 -9.24 18.37 -6.39
C PHE A 299 -8.24 18.59 -7.53
N LEU A 300 -8.70 19.17 -8.64
CA LEU A 300 -7.84 19.42 -9.80
C LEU A 300 -6.76 20.46 -9.48
N PHE A 301 -7.14 21.54 -8.81
CA PHE A 301 -6.18 22.57 -8.42
C PHE A 301 -5.06 21.99 -7.58
N ASN A 302 -5.38 21.27 -6.50
CA ASN A 302 -4.39 20.68 -5.61
C ASN A 302 -3.55 19.59 -6.30
N SER A 303 -4.12 18.87 -7.28
CA SER A 303 -3.41 17.84 -8.04
C SER A 303 -2.30 18.39 -8.95
N PHE A 304 -2.39 19.65 -9.37
CA PHE A 304 -1.41 20.30 -10.26
C PHE A 304 -0.66 21.45 -9.61
N ASP A 305 -0.98 21.82 -8.38
CA ASP A 305 -0.33 22.93 -7.70
C ASP A 305 1.07 22.51 -7.21
N THR A 306 2.09 23.07 -7.84
CA THR A 306 3.50 22.85 -7.49
C THR A 306 4.04 23.84 -6.47
N ALA A 307 3.22 24.79 -6.01
CA ALA A 307 3.62 25.91 -5.16
C ALA A 307 4.88 26.66 -5.68
N ALA A 308 4.98 26.84 -7.01
CA ALA A 308 6.19 27.30 -7.70
C ALA A 308 6.75 28.63 -7.15
N LEU A 309 5.87 29.54 -6.74
CA LEU A 309 6.22 30.88 -6.25
C LEU A 309 6.00 31.05 -4.73
N ASN A 310 5.65 29.97 -4.02
CA ASN A 310 5.42 29.99 -2.58
C ASN A 310 6.36 28.99 -1.86
N PRO A 311 7.51 29.43 -1.35
CA PRO A 311 8.48 28.55 -0.69
C PRO A 311 7.93 27.82 0.53
N GLN A 312 7.12 28.47 1.37
CA GLN A 312 6.52 27.87 2.57
C GLN A 312 5.57 26.72 2.21
N LYS A 313 4.67 26.95 1.24
CA LYS A 313 3.78 25.91 0.76
C LYS A 313 4.56 24.75 0.10
N ARG A 314 5.65 25.06 -0.60
CA ARG A 314 6.49 24.03 -1.23
C ARG A 314 7.17 23.14 -0.18
N GLU A 315 7.65 23.71 0.92
CA GLU A 315 8.21 22.97 2.06
C GLU A 315 7.15 22.05 2.69
N TRP A 316 5.96 22.59 2.94
CA TRP A 316 4.82 21.80 3.41
C TRP A 316 4.48 20.65 2.45
N MET A 317 4.42 20.91 1.14
CA MET A 317 4.16 19.89 0.13
C MET A 317 5.26 18.82 0.09
N SER A 318 6.52 19.21 0.27
CA SER A 318 7.65 18.27 0.34
C SER A 318 7.51 17.32 1.53
N SER A 319 7.11 17.86 2.69
CA SER A 319 7.00 17.11 3.94
C SER A 319 5.75 16.23 4.01
N TRP A 320 4.70 16.56 3.26
CA TRP A 320 3.41 15.89 3.32
C TRP A 320 3.03 15.25 1.99
N THR A 321 2.64 16.03 0.99
CA THR A 321 2.10 15.51 -0.27
C THR A 321 3.10 14.61 -1.01
N LEU A 322 4.34 15.07 -1.19
CA LEU A 322 5.36 14.30 -1.91
C LEU A 322 5.83 13.08 -1.11
N TYR A 323 5.87 13.19 0.20
CA TYR A 323 6.10 12.06 1.08
C TYR A 323 5.02 10.98 0.90
N TYR A 324 3.73 11.36 0.95
CA TYR A 324 2.64 10.41 0.74
C TYR A 324 2.69 9.77 -0.65
N TRP A 325 2.95 10.54 -1.70
CA TRP A 325 3.10 9.97 -3.05
C TRP A 325 4.26 8.98 -3.13
N GLY A 326 5.38 9.30 -2.51
CA GLY A 326 6.51 8.38 -2.36
C GLY A 326 6.13 7.12 -1.60
N TRP A 327 5.46 7.26 -0.46
CA TRP A 327 5.05 6.12 0.35
C TRP A 327 4.07 5.21 -0.39
N TRP A 328 3.03 5.77 -1.02
CA TRP A 328 2.06 4.98 -1.78
C TRP A 328 2.71 4.26 -2.96
N LEU A 329 3.59 4.90 -3.70
CA LEU A 329 4.34 4.27 -4.79
C LEU A 329 5.23 3.13 -4.28
N SER A 330 5.99 3.33 -3.19
CA SER A 330 6.85 2.30 -2.62
C SER A 330 6.07 1.12 -2.05
N TRP A 331 4.88 1.37 -1.53
CA TRP A 331 4.00 0.33 -0.95
C TRP A 331 3.17 -0.40 -2.01
N SER A 332 3.02 0.19 -3.19
CA SER A 332 2.13 -0.32 -4.23
C SER A 332 2.47 -1.72 -4.77
N PRO A 333 3.73 -2.20 -4.84
CA PRO A 333 4.00 -3.58 -5.23
C PRO A 333 3.42 -4.58 -4.23
N PHE A 334 3.53 -4.30 -2.94
CA PHE A 334 2.99 -5.14 -1.86
C PHE A 334 1.46 -5.15 -1.88
N VAL A 335 0.85 -3.99 -1.79
CA VAL A 335 -0.61 -3.84 -1.75
C VAL A 335 -1.24 -4.30 -3.07
N GLY A 336 -0.57 -4.03 -4.20
CA GLY A 336 -1.01 -4.42 -5.53
C GLY A 336 -1.14 -5.93 -5.71
N VAL A 337 -0.19 -6.71 -5.20
CA VAL A 337 -0.27 -8.18 -5.20
C VAL A 337 -1.49 -8.68 -4.42
N PHE A 338 -1.74 -8.10 -3.26
CA PHE A 338 -2.86 -8.49 -2.41
C PHE A 338 -4.21 -8.15 -3.05
N ILE A 339 -4.37 -6.90 -3.50
CA ILE A 339 -5.60 -6.45 -4.18
C ILE A 339 -5.87 -7.26 -5.45
N ALA A 340 -4.84 -7.55 -6.25
CA ALA A 340 -4.97 -8.39 -7.44
C ALA A 340 -5.55 -9.75 -7.08
N ARG A 341 -5.01 -10.41 -6.06
CA ARG A 341 -5.41 -11.76 -5.64
C ARG A 341 -6.88 -11.86 -5.24
N VAL A 342 -7.40 -10.87 -4.51
CA VAL A 342 -8.79 -10.87 -4.03
C VAL A 342 -9.81 -10.41 -5.09
N SER A 343 -9.34 -9.97 -6.26
CA SER A 343 -10.19 -9.32 -7.27
C SER A 343 -10.44 -10.16 -8.52
N LYS A 344 -10.00 -11.41 -8.54
CA LYS A 344 -10.22 -12.34 -9.66
C LYS A 344 -11.71 -12.42 -10.03
N GLY A 345 -12.01 -12.43 -11.33
CA GLY A 345 -13.36 -12.57 -11.89
C GLY A 345 -14.18 -11.29 -11.96
N ARG A 346 -13.70 -10.16 -11.40
CA ARG A 346 -14.37 -8.86 -11.50
C ARG A 346 -14.08 -8.20 -12.84
N SER A 347 -15.02 -7.36 -13.32
CA SER A 347 -14.73 -6.50 -14.46
C SER A 347 -13.75 -5.40 -14.05
N ILE A 348 -12.95 -4.89 -15.01
CA ILE A 348 -12.01 -3.80 -14.77
C ILE A 348 -12.73 -2.57 -14.22
N ARG A 349 -13.93 -2.25 -14.74
CA ARG A 349 -14.76 -1.14 -14.24
C ARG A 349 -15.13 -1.34 -12.77
N GLU A 350 -15.67 -2.49 -12.42
CA GLU A 350 -16.05 -2.81 -11.04
C GLU A 350 -14.83 -2.77 -10.12
N PHE A 351 -13.73 -3.34 -10.57
CA PHE A 351 -12.47 -3.37 -9.84
C PHE A 351 -11.97 -1.94 -9.52
N ILE A 352 -11.80 -1.10 -10.55
CA ILE A 352 -11.29 0.27 -10.36
C ILE A 352 -12.25 1.09 -9.49
N SER A 353 -13.56 1.02 -9.76
CA SER A 353 -14.54 1.78 -8.95
C SER A 353 -14.52 1.37 -7.49
N GLY A 354 -14.43 0.06 -7.21
CA GLY A 354 -14.36 -0.44 -5.84
C GLY A 354 -13.07 -0.06 -5.12
N VAL A 355 -11.92 -0.19 -5.81
CA VAL A 355 -10.61 0.14 -5.23
C VAL A 355 -10.47 1.64 -4.95
N LEU A 356 -11.00 2.51 -5.83
CA LEU A 356 -10.93 3.96 -5.62
C LEU A 356 -11.88 4.46 -4.54
N LEU A 357 -13.12 3.95 -4.51
CA LEU A 357 -14.17 4.55 -3.70
C LEU A 357 -14.28 3.94 -2.31
N ALA A 358 -14.31 2.62 -2.19
CA ALA A 358 -14.64 1.99 -0.92
C ALA A 358 -13.63 2.32 0.19
N PRO A 359 -12.31 2.16 -0.01
CA PRO A 359 -11.36 2.51 1.03
C PRO A 359 -11.19 4.01 1.24
N ALA A 360 -11.35 4.85 0.18
CA ALA A 360 -11.27 6.30 0.31
C ALA A 360 -12.39 6.84 1.23
N ILE A 361 -13.64 6.34 1.07
CA ILE A 361 -14.77 6.71 1.92
C ILE A 361 -14.47 6.35 3.39
N VAL A 362 -13.96 5.15 3.65
CA VAL A 362 -13.62 4.72 5.02
C VAL A 362 -12.51 5.60 5.60
N SER A 363 -11.49 5.97 4.80
CA SER A 363 -10.44 6.90 5.22
C SER A 363 -11.03 8.27 5.60
N PHE A 364 -11.95 8.81 4.79
CA PHE A 364 -12.57 10.11 5.09
C PHE A 364 -13.34 10.07 6.41
N VAL A 365 -14.09 9.00 6.67
CA VAL A 365 -14.77 8.82 7.95
C VAL A 365 -13.76 8.74 9.10
N TRP A 366 -12.70 7.91 8.96
CA TRP A 366 -11.66 7.75 9.97
C TRP A 366 -11.01 9.08 10.35
N PHE A 367 -10.51 9.82 9.36
CA PHE A 367 -9.84 11.09 9.60
C PHE A 367 -10.78 12.20 10.05
N SER A 368 -12.07 12.13 9.71
CA SER A 368 -13.05 13.05 10.30
C SER A 368 -13.25 12.77 11.79
N VAL A 369 -13.37 11.50 12.17
CA VAL A 369 -13.57 11.13 13.59
C VAL A 369 -12.35 11.54 14.42
N PHE A 370 -11.16 11.07 14.07
CA PHE A 370 -9.96 11.31 14.88
C PHE A 370 -9.41 12.72 14.70
N GLY A 371 -9.51 13.30 13.51
CA GLY A 371 -9.05 14.66 13.23
C GLY A 371 -9.87 15.71 13.94
N VAL A 372 -11.20 15.61 13.88
CA VAL A 372 -12.08 16.55 14.60
C VAL A 372 -11.93 16.36 16.10
N LEU A 373 -11.89 15.12 16.60
CA LEU A 373 -11.66 14.84 18.01
C LEU A 373 -10.32 15.44 18.47
N GLY A 374 -9.25 15.25 17.69
CA GLY A 374 -7.92 15.78 17.97
C GLY A 374 -7.90 17.31 18.01
N ILE A 375 -8.43 17.97 16.97
CA ILE A 375 -8.44 19.44 16.89
C ILE A 375 -9.28 20.03 18.02
N GLU A 376 -10.48 19.53 18.30
CA GLU A 376 -11.35 20.06 19.36
C GLU A 376 -10.77 19.83 20.76
N THR A 377 -10.10 18.70 20.98
CA THR A 377 -9.38 18.44 22.23
C THR A 377 -8.17 19.37 22.35
N GLY A 378 -7.37 19.52 21.29
CA GLY A 378 -6.21 20.39 21.26
C GLY A 378 -6.54 21.89 21.41
N LYS A 379 -7.72 22.36 20.96
CA LYS A 379 -8.18 23.73 21.23
C LYS A 379 -8.36 23.99 22.72
N LYS A 380 -8.75 22.97 23.49
CA LYS A 380 -8.93 23.06 24.95
C LYS A 380 -7.62 22.82 25.71
N HIS A 381 -6.77 21.95 25.17
CA HIS A 381 -5.52 21.47 25.73
C HIS A 381 -4.39 21.71 24.74
N LYS A 382 -3.89 22.96 24.70
CA LYS A 382 -2.96 23.44 23.65
C LYS A 382 -1.65 22.66 23.59
N GLU A 383 -1.22 22.10 24.71
CA GLU A 383 -0.03 21.27 24.85
C GLU A 383 -0.03 20.05 23.92
N ILE A 384 -1.21 19.57 23.51
CA ILE A 384 -1.31 18.41 22.59
C ILE A 384 -0.77 18.76 21.19
N PHE A 385 -0.86 20.03 20.76
CA PHE A 385 -0.28 20.44 19.46
C PHE A 385 1.25 20.40 19.46
N ASP A 386 1.88 20.50 20.63
CA ASP A 386 3.33 20.49 20.78
C ASP A 386 3.88 19.07 21.01
N MET A 387 3.00 18.08 21.14
CA MET A 387 3.39 16.67 21.25
C MET A 387 3.90 16.12 19.92
N THR A 388 4.79 15.13 20.00
CA THR A 388 5.27 14.43 18.80
C THR A 388 4.15 13.59 18.15
N PRO A 389 4.14 13.43 16.82
CA PRO A 389 3.04 12.76 16.10
C PRO A 389 2.68 11.39 16.65
N GLU A 390 3.67 10.59 17.07
CA GLU A 390 3.48 9.25 17.63
C GLU A 390 2.76 9.23 18.98
N THR A 391 2.75 10.36 19.71
CA THR A 391 2.13 10.48 21.04
C THR A 391 0.82 11.25 21.03
N GLN A 392 0.55 12.05 19.99
CA GLN A 392 -0.62 12.93 19.94
C GLN A 392 -1.95 12.22 20.12
N LEU A 393 -2.14 11.03 19.52
CA LEU A 393 -3.38 10.28 19.67
C LEU A 393 -3.64 9.91 21.13
N PHE A 394 -2.61 9.51 21.87
CA PHE A 394 -2.71 9.17 23.29
C PHE A 394 -2.96 10.42 24.14
N GLY A 395 -2.34 11.56 23.78
CA GLY A 395 -2.62 12.87 24.38
C GLY A 395 -4.08 13.27 24.21
N VAL A 396 -4.66 13.09 23.03
CA VAL A 396 -6.08 13.33 22.78
C VAL A 396 -6.96 12.43 23.65
N PHE A 397 -6.65 11.13 23.70
CA PHE A 397 -7.44 10.18 24.48
C PHE A 397 -7.39 10.44 25.99
N ASN A 398 -6.30 11.00 26.51
CA ASN A 398 -6.20 11.35 27.95
C ASN A 398 -7.25 12.38 28.41
N HIS A 399 -7.80 13.15 27.47
CA HIS A 399 -8.75 14.24 27.76
C HIS A 399 -10.19 13.92 27.34
N VAL A 400 -10.48 12.65 27.02
CA VAL A 400 -11.82 12.20 26.67
C VAL A 400 -12.30 11.07 27.59
N PRO A 401 -13.61 10.85 27.72
CA PRO A 401 -14.15 9.72 28.47
C PRO A 401 -13.60 8.38 27.99
N PHE A 402 -13.29 7.49 28.94
CA PHE A 402 -12.71 6.17 28.66
C PHE A 402 -11.33 6.19 27.93
N GLY A 403 -10.60 7.30 28.01
CA GLY A 403 -9.36 7.53 27.26
C GLY A 403 -8.30 6.43 27.45
N ILE A 404 -8.13 5.89 28.66
CA ILE A 404 -7.22 4.77 28.94
C ILE A 404 -7.62 3.53 28.12
N VAL A 405 -8.93 3.22 28.06
CA VAL A 405 -9.43 2.07 27.30
C VAL A 405 -9.20 2.28 25.81
N LEU A 406 -9.49 3.48 25.28
CA LEU A 406 -9.24 3.84 23.88
C LEU A 406 -7.74 3.74 23.55
N SER A 407 -6.87 4.19 24.44
CA SER A 407 -5.41 4.10 24.28
C SER A 407 -4.92 2.65 24.25
N LEU A 408 -5.44 1.79 25.10
CA LEU A 408 -5.11 0.36 25.11
C LEU A 408 -5.59 -0.33 23.82
N ILE A 409 -6.81 -0.03 23.36
CA ILE A 409 -7.34 -0.54 22.08
C ILE A 409 -6.45 -0.07 20.92
N ALA A 410 -6.04 1.20 20.91
CA ALA A 410 -5.14 1.73 19.87
C ALA A 410 -3.78 1.02 19.89
N LEU A 411 -3.17 0.81 21.05
CA LEU A 411 -1.91 0.07 21.18
C LEU A 411 -2.03 -1.37 20.66
N LEU A 412 -3.10 -2.08 21.02
CA LEU A 412 -3.35 -3.43 20.54
C LEU A 412 -3.56 -3.45 19.02
N LEU A 413 -4.27 -2.45 18.49
CA LEU A 413 -4.51 -2.31 17.06
C LEU A 413 -3.19 -2.06 16.30
N ILE A 414 -2.34 -1.17 16.78
CA ILE A 414 -1.04 -0.88 16.17
C ILE A 414 -0.15 -2.12 16.20
N ALA A 415 -0.06 -2.81 17.34
CA ALA A 415 0.75 -4.03 17.49
C ALA A 415 0.25 -5.15 16.55
N SER A 416 -1.05 -5.33 16.45
CA SER A 416 -1.62 -6.34 15.56
C SER A 416 -1.49 -5.97 14.08
N PHE A 417 -1.60 -4.69 13.70
CA PHE A 417 -1.27 -4.22 12.36
C PHE A 417 0.21 -4.43 12.02
N PHE A 418 1.10 -4.19 12.97
CA PHE A 418 2.54 -4.42 12.78
C PHE A 418 2.80 -5.89 12.42
N ILE A 419 2.25 -6.83 13.19
CA ILE A 419 2.42 -8.27 12.95
C ILE A 419 1.82 -8.68 11.60
N THR A 420 0.58 -8.29 11.31
CA THR A 420 -0.12 -8.71 10.09
C THR A 420 0.48 -8.12 8.82
N SER A 421 0.92 -6.86 8.86
CA SER A 421 1.58 -6.20 7.72
C SER A 421 2.94 -6.83 7.44
N ALA A 422 3.76 -7.08 8.47
CA ALA A 422 5.08 -7.67 8.33
C ALA A 422 5.02 -9.13 7.83
N ASP A 423 4.08 -9.93 8.34
CA ASP A 423 3.86 -11.31 7.89
C ASP A 423 3.41 -11.35 6.41
N SER A 424 2.42 -10.54 6.06
CA SER A 424 1.92 -10.44 4.68
C SER A 424 3.01 -9.95 3.71
N ALA A 425 3.82 -8.97 4.12
CA ALA A 425 4.93 -8.47 3.32
C ALA A 425 6.03 -9.54 3.13
N THR A 426 6.32 -10.30 4.17
CA THR A 426 7.25 -11.44 4.12
C THR A 426 6.83 -12.46 3.07
N PHE A 427 5.53 -12.77 3.01
CA PHE A 427 4.98 -13.64 1.98
C PHE A 427 5.13 -13.05 0.57
N VAL A 428 4.78 -11.77 0.36
CA VAL A 428 4.88 -11.11 -0.95
C VAL A 428 6.33 -11.03 -1.43
N LEU A 429 7.27 -10.63 -0.56
CA LEU A 429 8.70 -10.61 -0.85
C LEU A 429 9.21 -12.02 -1.21
N GLY A 430 8.75 -13.03 -0.45
CA GLY A 430 9.03 -14.42 -0.75
C GLY A 430 8.56 -14.83 -2.15
N MET A 431 7.33 -14.49 -2.51
CA MET A 431 6.75 -14.77 -3.82
C MET A 431 7.51 -14.05 -4.95
N GLN A 432 7.79 -12.77 -4.80
CA GLN A 432 8.52 -11.97 -5.80
C GLN A 432 9.93 -12.51 -6.05
N THR A 433 10.57 -13.11 -5.05
CA THR A 433 11.94 -13.60 -5.10
C THR A 433 12.08 -15.11 -5.34
N THR A 434 10.95 -15.83 -5.52
CA THR A 434 10.90 -17.26 -5.86
C THR A 434 10.04 -17.53 -7.09
N PHE A 435 10.31 -16.84 -8.19
CA PHE A 435 9.64 -17.01 -9.50
C PHE A 435 8.12 -16.87 -9.47
N GLY A 436 7.56 -16.11 -8.53
CA GLY A 436 6.12 -15.96 -8.35
C GLY A 436 5.43 -17.11 -7.62
N SER A 437 6.19 -17.97 -6.93
CA SER A 437 5.67 -19.11 -6.19
C SER A 437 4.71 -18.67 -5.09
N LEU A 438 3.53 -19.27 -5.04
CA LEU A 438 2.55 -19.05 -3.96
C LEU A 438 2.93 -19.78 -2.65
N ASN A 439 4.00 -20.59 -2.67
CA ASN A 439 4.55 -21.29 -1.51
C ASN A 439 6.05 -21.05 -1.39
N PRO A 440 6.49 -19.81 -1.07
CA PRO A 440 7.89 -19.53 -0.83
C PRO A 440 8.40 -20.34 0.37
N SER A 441 9.66 -20.80 0.30
CA SER A 441 10.24 -21.59 1.39
C SER A 441 10.31 -20.79 2.70
N SER A 442 10.20 -21.49 3.84
CA SER A 442 10.26 -20.84 5.16
C SER A 442 11.55 -20.06 5.38
N MET A 443 12.69 -20.55 4.85
CA MET A 443 13.97 -19.84 4.92
C MET A 443 13.91 -18.49 4.18
N VAL A 444 13.35 -18.43 2.97
CA VAL A 444 13.20 -17.18 2.20
C VAL A 444 12.32 -16.19 2.97
N LYS A 445 11.23 -16.67 3.58
CA LYS A 445 10.36 -15.83 4.42
C LYS A 445 11.12 -15.28 5.64
N VAL A 446 11.91 -16.08 6.32
CA VAL A 446 12.72 -15.64 7.47
C VAL A 446 13.73 -14.59 7.06
N VAL A 447 14.45 -14.78 5.95
CA VAL A 447 15.40 -13.79 5.43
C VAL A 447 14.72 -12.44 5.19
N TRP A 448 13.58 -12.43 4.51
CA TRP A 448 12.85 -11.19 4.24
C TRP A 448 12.21 -10.59 5.50
N GLY A 449 11.74 -11.42 6.43
CA GLY A 449 11.23 -10.98 7.73
C GLY A 449 12.29 -10.26 8.55
N ILE A 450 13.49 -10.82 8.65
CA ILE A 450 14.61 -10.18 9.33
C ILE A 450 15.06 -8.92 8.58
N SER A 451 15.14 -8.98 7.25
CA SER A 451 15.61 -7.85 6.43
C SER A 451 14.72 -6.61 6.58
N GLN A 452 13.40 -6.75 6.56
CA GLN A 452 12.50 -5.61 6.74
C GLN A 452 12.58 -5.02 8.17
N ALA A 453 12.76 -5.86 9.18
CA ALA A 453 12.98 -5.42 10.56
C ALA A 453 14.29 -4.66 10.72
N LEU A 454 15.37 -5.14 10.10
CA LEU A 454 16.67 -4.47 10.11
C LEU A 454 16.62 -3.11 9.41
N ILE A 455 15.96 -3.00 8.24
CA ILE A 455 15.78 -1.70 7.59
C ILE A 455 14.97 -0.76 8.47
N ALA A 456 13.86 -1.21 9.06
CA ALA A 456 13.08 -0.37 9.97
C ALA A 456 13.93 0.13 11.15
N PHE A 457 14.72 -0.74 11.75
CA PHE A 457 15.62 -0.38 12.85
C PHE A 457 16.70 0.62 12.42
N VAL A 458 17.32 0.40 11.27
CA VAL A 458 18.36 1.30 10.73
C VAL A 458 17.80 2.71 10.46
N LEU A 459 16.57 2.80 9.96
CA LEU A 459 15.90 4.10 9.75
C LEU A 459 15.65 4.82 11.09
N LEU A 460 15.29 4.11 12.15
CA LEU A 460 15.14 4.67 13.49
C LEU A 460 16.50 5.11 14.07
N LEU A 461 17.53 4.29 13.88
CA LEU A 461 18.90 4.59 14.33
C LEU A 461 19.46 5.85 13.66
N ALA A 462 19.17 6.04 12.36
CA ALA A 462 19.57 7.22 11.59
C ALA A 462 19.00 8.54 12.17
N GLY A 463 17.89 8.48 12.93
CA GLY A 463 17.34 9.61 13.68
C GLY A 463 18.07 9.96 14.98
N GLY A 464 19.14 9.26 15.35
CA GLY A 464 19.98 9.60 16.50
C GLY A 464 19.24 9.62 17.85
N GLY A 465 18.14 8.88 17.99
CA GLY A 465 17.31 8.84 19.21
C GLY A 465 16.27 9.97 19.30
N ASN A 466 16.15 10.82 18.28
CA ASN A 466 15.11 11.84 18.18
C ASN A 466 13.97 11.33 17.27
N GLY A 467 12.73 11.30 17.79
CA GLY A 467 11.58 10.81 17.06
C GLY A 467 11.29 11.59 15.77
N ALA A 468 11.45 12.89 15.76
CA ALA A 468 11.25 13.73 14.57
C ALA A 468 12.29 13.44 13.48
N GLU A 469 13.55 13.26 13.84
CA GLU A 469 14.62 12.90 12.90
C GLU A 469 14.46 11.45 12.39
N ALA A 470 14.00 10.54 13.24
CA ALA A 470 13.67 9.18 12.83
C ALA A 470 12.53 9.17 11.82
N LEU A 471 11.48 9.96 12.05
CA LEU A 471 10.38 10.12 11.11
C LEU A 471 10.86 10.72 9.78
N ASN A 472 11.77 11.70 9.81
CA ASN A 472 12.38 12.29 8.61
C ASN A 472 13.20 11.25 7.81
N ALA A 473 13.97 10.39 8.47
CA ALA A 473 14.71 9.30 7.83
C ALA A 473 13.75 8.28 7.16
N ILE A 474 12.67 7.94 7.85
CA ILE A 474 11.59 7.08 7.33
C ILE A 474 10.95 7.69 6.07
N GLN A 475 10.61 8.98 6.10
CA GLN A 475 10.05 9.70 4.96
C GLN A 475 11.04 9.78 3.78
N SER A 476 12.31 9.99 4.07
CA SER A 476 13.36 10.01 3.04
C SER A 476 13.45 8.66 2.31
N ALA A 477 13.44 7.56 3.05
CA ALA A 477 13.49 6.21 2.49
C ALA A 477 12.29 5.94 1.56
N ALA A 478 11.07 6.35 1.94
CA ALA A 478 9.87 6.22 1.13
C ALA A 478 10.01 6.93 -0.23
N ILE A 479 10.41 8.21 -0.22
CA ILE A 479 10.56 9.02 -1.44
C ILE A 479 11.65 8.45 -2.35
N ILE A 480 12.79 8.07 -1.79
CA ILE A 480 13.93 7.56 -2.56
C ILE A 480 13.61 6.23 -3.24
N SER A 481 13.02 5.29 -2.50
CA SER A 481 12.69 3.96 -3.04
C SER A 481 11.56 4.02 -4.09
N ALA A 482 10.65 4.95 -3.96
CA ALA A 482 9.55 5.17 -4.90
C ALA A 482 10.03 5.69 -6.25
N PHE A 483 11.07 6.52 -6.28
CA PHE A 483 11.50 7.20 -7.50
C PHE A 483 11.82 6.23 -8.65
N PRO A 484 12.74 5.26 -8.52
CA PRO A 484 13.01 4.33 -9.60
C PRO A 484 11.82 3.42 -9.92
N PHE A 485 11.02 3.06 -8.92
CA PHE A 485 9.84 2.22 -9.13
C PHE A 485 8.72 2.97 -9.88
N SER A 486 8.63 4.29 -9.77
CA SER A 486 7.65 5.10 -10.48
C SER A 486 7.71 4.95 -12.00
N PHE A 487 8.91 4.76 -12.57
CA PHE A 487 9.07 4.47 -14.00
C PHE A 487 8.51 3.09 -14.37
N VAL A 488 8.64 2.10 -13.50
CA VAL A 488 8.02 0.78 -13.70
C VAL A 488 6.50 0.91 -13.74
N VAL A 489 5.91 1.72 -12.87
CA VAL A 489 4.45 1.97 -12.86
C VAL A 489 3.98 2.60 -14.17
N ILE A 490 4.71 3.57 -14.73
CA ILE A 490 4.40 4.15 -16.05
C ILE A 490 4.41 3.06 -17.13
N LEU A 491 5.47 2.24 -17.16
CA LEU A 491 5.57 1.16 -18.13
C LEU A 491 4.44 0.14 -17.97
N MET A 492 4.03 -0.17 -16.73
CA MET A 492 2.90 -1.06 -16.44
C MET A 492 1.58 -0.51 -17.00
N MET A 493 1.32 0.80 -16.84
CA MET A 493 0.14 1.46 -17.42
C MET A 493 0.10 1.35 -18.94
N VAL A 494 1.22 1.66 -19.59
CA VAL A 494 1.34 1.60 -21.05
C VAL A 494 1.20 0.16 -21.55
N SER A 495 1.85 -0.78 -20.88
CA SER A 495 1.80 -2.21 -21.19
C SER A 495 0.38 -2.76 -21.09
N PHE A 496 -0.25 -2.51 -19.96
CA PHE A 496 -1.64 -2.90 -19.72
C PHE A 496 -2.58 -2.31 -20.76
N TYR A 497 -2.49 -1.00 -21.03
CA TYR A 497 -3.35 -0.33 -22.00
C TYR A 497 -3.19 -0.91 -23.40
N LYS A 498 -1.94 -1.15 -23.84
CA LYS A 498 -1.64 -1.74 -25.15
C LYS A 498 -2.34 -3.09 -25.30
N ASP A 499 -2.16 -3.99 -24.36
CA ASP A 499 -2.69 -5.35 -24.42
C ASP A 499 -4.22 -5.36 -24.26
N ALA A 500 -4.75 -4.69 -23.25
CA ALA A 500 -6.20 -4.60 -23.01
C ALA A 500 -6.95 -3.92 -24.17
N ASN A 501 -6.33 -2.91 -24.82
CA ASN A 501 -6.93 -2.26 -25.97
C ASN A 501 -6.93 -3.14 -27.24
N GLN A 502 -5.90 -3.96 -27.42
CA GLN A 502 -5.89 -4.97 -28.50
C GLN A 502 -6.97 -6.01 -28.26
N GLU A 503 -7.06 -6.53 -27.05
CA GLU A 503 -8.06 -7.53 -26.69
C GLU A 503 -9.49 -7.01 -26.82
N ARG A 504 -9.78 -5.78 -26.31
CA ARG A 504 -11.11 -5.21 -26.45
C ARG A 504 -11.52 -5.03 -27.91
N LYS A 505 -10.56 -4.67 -28.80
CA LYS A 505 -10.81 -4.55 -30.26
C LYS A 505 -11.11 -5.92 -30.87
N PHE A 506 -10.33 -6.92 -30.50
CA PHE A 506 -10.55 -8.31 -30.94
C PHE A 506 -11.94 -8.81 -30.53
N LEU A 507 -12.36 -8.53 -29.30
CA LEU A 507 -13.68 -8.89 -28.79
C LEU A 507 -14.82 -7.99 -29.32
N GLY A 508 -14.52 -6.96 -30.08
CA GLY A 508 -15.51 -6.00 -30.59
C GLY A 508 -16.23 -5.22 -29.46
N LEU A 509 -15.58 -5.05 -28.31
CA LEU A 509 -16.15 -4.30 -27.19
C LEU A 509 -16.16 -2.80 -27.51
N THR A 510 -17.36 -2.21 -27.48
CA THR A 510 -17.63 -0.79 -27.69
C THR A 510 -18.39 -0.25 -26.49
N LEU A 511 -18.60 1.07 -26.42
CA LEU A 511 -19.45 1.68 -25.37
C LEU A 511 -20.87 1.12 -25.41
N THR A 512 -21.41 0.93 -26.61
CA THR A 512 -22.64 0.17 -26.85
C THR A 512 -22.30 -1.29 -27.12
N PRO A 513 -22.82 -2.27 -26.39
CA PRO A 513 -22.39 -3.66 -26.53
C PRO A 513 -22.84 -4.26 -27.86
N ASN A 514 -21.89 -4.84 -28.61
CA ASN A 514 -22.22 -5.80 -29.66
C ASN A 514 -22.33 -7.19 -29.03
N LYS A 515 -23.54 -7.56 -28.62
CA LYS A 515 -23.85 -8.83 -27.93
C LYS A 515 -23.44 -10.06 -28.76
N HIS A 516 -23.54 -9.98 -30.09
CA HIS A 516 -23.27 -11.11 -30.98
C HIS A 516 -21.79 -11.50 -30.95
N ARG A 517 -20.86 -10.56 -31.12
CA ARG A 517 -19.42 -10.86 -31.10
C ARG A 517 -18.92 -11.32 -29.72
N LEU A 518 -19.53 -10.84 -28.63
CA LEU A 518 -19.18 -11.31 -27.30
C LEU A 518 -19.63 -12.76 -27.11
N GLN A 519 -20.80 -13.13 -27.62
CA GLN A 519 -21.29 -14.50 -27.56
C GLN A 519 -20.43 -15.46 -28.42
N GLU A 520 -20.02 -15.05 -29.61
CA GLU A 520 -19.11 -15.82 -30.47
C GLU A 520 -17.75 -16.06 -29.79
N TYR A 521 -17.19 -15.03 -29.16
CA TYR A 521 -15.93 -15.18 -28.41
C TYR A 521 -16.06 -16.10 -27.19
N ILE A 522 -17.14 -15.97 -26.43
CA ILE A 522 -17.41 -16.86 -25.30
C ILE A 522 -17.52 -18.31 -25.80
N LYS A 523 -18.19 -18.52 -26.93
CA LYS A 523 -18.35 -19.84 -27.53
C LYS A 523 -17.00 -20.41 -28.00
N SER A 524 -16.17 -19.63 -28.70
CA SER A 524 -14.84 -20.07 -29.12
C SER A 524 -13.94 -20.45 -27.95
N GLN A 525 -13.96 -19.70 -26.85
CA GLN A 525 -13.20 -20.02 -25.64
C GLN A 525 -13.70 -21.29 -24.92
N GLN A 526 -14.99 -21.60 -25.04
CA GLN A 526 -15.54 -22.86 -24.54
C GLN A 526 -15.10 -24.03 -25.41
N GLU A 527 -15.15 -23.89 -26.73
CA GLU A 527 -14.70 -24.89 -27.68
C GLU A 527 -13.22 -25.20 -27.53
N ASP A 528 -12.35 -24.19 -27.37
CA ASP A 528 -10.93 -24.35 -27.09
C ASP A 528 -10.67 -25.10 -25.77
N TYR A 529 -11.42 -24.80 -24.72
CA TYR A 529 -11.31 -25.47 -23.43
C TYR A 529 -11.76 -26.94 -23.49
N GLU A 530 -12.84 -27.20 -24.20
CA GLU A 530 -13.34 -28.57 -24.41
C GLU A 530 -12.36 -29.41 -25.25
N SER A 531 -11.76 -28.81 -26.29
CA SER A 531 -10.74 -29.45 -27.10
C SER A 531 -9.48 -29.84 -26.31
N ASP A 532 -9.00 -28.92 -25.44
CA ASP A 532 -7.85 -29.15 -24.56
C ASP A 532 -8.11 -30.27 -23.53
N ILE A 533 -9.35 -30.38 -23.01
CA ILE A 533 -9.76 -31.48 -22.14
C ILE A 533 -9.80 -32.81 -22.91
N LEU A 534 -10.31 -32.81 -24.13
CA LEU A 534 -10.38 -34.02 -24.95
C LEU A 534 -8.99 -34.52 -25.33
N GLU A 535 -8.09 -33.63 -25.69
CA GLU A 535 -6.70 -33.94 -26.02
C GLU A 535 -5.95 -34.53 -24.81
N LYS A 536 -6.14 -33.95 -23.61
CA LYS A 536 -5.59 -34.50 -22.38
C LYS A 536 -6.17 -35.87 -21.99
N ARG A 537 -7.44 -36.12 -22.29
CA ARG A 537 -8.06 -37.42 -22.06
C ARG A 537 -7.56 -38.47 -23.04
N GLN A 538 -7.34 -38.11 -24.32
CA GLN A 538 -6.78 -38.98 -25.32
C GLN A 538 -5.32 -39.36 -25.03
N SER A 539 -4.51 -38.38 -24.61
CA SER A 539 -3.11 -38.60 -24.21
C SER A 539 -3.02 -39.56 -23.02
N ARG A 540 -3.89 -39.41 -22.00
CA ARG A 540 -3.94 -40.37 -20.86
C ARG A 540 -4.32 -41.78 -21.29
N ARG A 541 -5.32 -41.92 -22.15
CA ARG A 541 -5.71 -43.24 -22.69
C ARG A 541 -4.60 -43.92 -23.53
N ASN A 542 -3.80 -43.09 -24.22
CA ASN A 542 -2.67 -43.61 -25.01
C ASN A 542 -1.48 -44.03 -24.12
N ILE A 543 -1.30 -43.40 -22.97
CA ILE A 543 -0.31 -43.82 -21.97
C ILE A 543 -0.75 -45.12 -21.29
N GLU A 544 -2.01 -45.23 -20.85
CA GLU A 544 -2.57 -46.43 -20.23
C GLU A 544 -2.58 -47.66 -21.18
N LYS A 545 -2.65 -47.45 -22.50
CA LYS A 545 -2.54 -48.52 -23.51
C LYS A 545 -1.10 -48.94 -23.83
N LYS A 546 -0.09 -48.16 -23.45
CA LYS A 546 1.33 -48.51 -23.60
C LYS A 546 1.89 -49.23 -22.38
N ASP A 547 1.24 -49.09 -21.25
CA ASP A 547 1.65 -49.70 -19.98
C ASP A 547 0.94 -51.05 -19.71
N ASN A 548 0.00 -51.49 -20.59
CA ASN A 548 -0.59 -52.81 -20.66
C ASN A 548 -0.10 -53.57 -21.93
#